data_08d264f498ef2c083829e105a53bf721
#
_entry.id   08d264f498ef2c083829e105a53bf721
#
_cell.length_a   1.000
_cell.length_b   1.000
_cell.length_c   1.000
_cell.angle_alpha   90.00
_cell.angle_beta   90.00
_cell.angle_gamma   90.00
#
_symmetry.space_group_name_H-M   'P 1'
#
loop_
_entity.id
_entity.type
_entity.pdbx_description
1 polymer ?
#
loop_
_entity_poly.entity_id
_entity_poly.type
_entity_poly.pdbx_seq_one_letter_code
_entity_poly.pdbx_strand_id
1 'polypeptide(L)'
;KTETPPNQAVNELTQFLAPLAEGTLVPDYVNKLHEVVQAVTDTKSGGEIVLKIKIAHAKGTVNQMMVHSEVISKPPIAPKPMSLFFASENGGLHRKDPRQTVFGFAEDK
;
A
#
# COMPACT_ATOMS: atom_id res chain seq x y z
N LYS A 1 -4.49 -9.52 -33.78
CA LYS A 1 -4.94 -9.17 -32.55
C LYS A 1 -5.97 -8.14 -32.55
N THR A 2 -7.00 -8.34 -31.89
CA THR A 2 -8.15 -7.48 -31.90
C THR A 2 -8.15 -6.57 -30.69
N GLU A 3 -8.44 -5.32 -30.92
CA GLU A 3 -8.55 -4.41 -29.84
C GLU A 3 -9.98 -4.32 -29.37
N THR A 4 -10.17 -4.26 -28.08
CA THR A 4 -11.49 -4.16 -27.51
C THR A 4 -11.92 -2.70 -27.45
N PRO A 5 -13.10 -2.35 -27.98
CA PRO A 5 -13.56 -0.97 -27.86
C PRO A 5 -13.72 -0.56 -26.41
N PRO A 6 -13.56 0.72 -26.11
CA PRO A 6 -13.60 1.14 -24.71
C PRO A 6 -14.88 0.78 -23.95
N ASN A 7 -16.04 0.92 -24.59
CA ASN A 7 -17.28 0.58 -23.89
C ASN A 7 -17.38 -0.91 -23.60
N GLN A 8 -16.96 -1.71 -24.54
CA GLN A 8 -16.98 -3.15 -24.37
C GLN A 8 -15.96 -3.55 -23.30
N ALA A 9 -14.81 -2.88 -23.28
CA ALA A 9 -13.78 -3.17 -22.30
C ALA A 9 -14.29 -2.92 -20.89
N VAL A 10 -15.00 -1.82 -20.68
CA VAL A 10 -15.55 -1.53 -19.37
C VAL A 10 -16.54 -2.60 -18.95
N ASN A 11 -17.42 -2.98 -19.86
CA ASN A 11 -18.41 -4.00 -19.55
C ASN A 11 -17.76 -5.33 -19.24
N GLU A 12 -16.79 -5.73 -20.02
CA GLU A 12 -16.11 -6.97 -19.79
C GLU A 12 -15.36 -6.97 -18.47
N LEU A 13 -14.71 -5.88 -18.14
CA LEU A 13 -14.02 -5.76 -16.88
C LEU A 13 -14.99 -5.84 -15.70
N THR A 14 -16.12 -5.15 -15.82
CA THR A 14 -17.11 -5.18 -14.76
C THR A 14 -17.63 -6.60 -14.56
N GLN A 15 -17.91 -7.30 -15.63
CA GLN A 15 -18.40 -8.65 -15.53
C GLN A 15 -17.35 -9.60 -14.98
N PHE A 16 -16.10 -9.32 -15.24
CA PHE A 16 -15.02 -10.13 -14.70
C PHE A 16 -14.83 -9.88 -13.20
N LEU A 17 -14.85 -8.61 -12.81
CA LEU A 17 -14.55 -8.27 -11.42
C LEU A 17 -15.71 -8.54 -10.47
N ALA A 18 -16.95 -8.42 -10.96
CA ALA A 18 -18.10 -8.48 -10.07
C ALA A 18 -18.16 -9.77 -9.25
N PRO A 19 -17.93 -10.96 -9.83
CA PRO A 19 -18.06 -12.18 -9.05
C PRO A 19 -16.79 -12.54 -8.25
N LEU A 20 -15.73 -11.83 -8.41
CA LEU A 20 -14.49 -12.23 -7.76
C LEU A 20 -14.63 -12.15 -6.25
N ALA A 21 -13.96 -13.05 -5.56
CA ALA A 21 -14.02 -13.15 -4.11
C ALA A 21 -15.47 -13.24 -3.64
N GLU A 22 -16.25 -14.03 -4.39
CA GLU A 22 -17.68 -14.24 -4.05
C GLU A 22 -18.46 -12.94 -3.99
N GLY A 23 -18.11 -12.03 -4.88
CA GLY A 23 -18.81 -10.77 -4.99
C GLY A 23 -18.33 -9.69 -4.06
N THR A 24 -17.28 -9.94 -3.30
CA THR A 24 -16.81 -8.95 -2.34
C THR A 24 -15.66 -8.10 -2.83
N LEU A 25 -15.04 -8.47 -3.96
CA LEU A 25 -13.87 -7.74 -4.41
C LEU A 25 -14.18 -6.30 -4.76
N VAL A 26 -15.24 -6.06 -5.53
CA VAL A 26 -15.54 -4.70 -5.96
C VAL A 26 -15.94 -3.82 -4.79
N PRO A 27 -16.84 -4.27 -3.88
CA PRO A 27 -17.11 -3.44 -2.71
C PRO A 27 -15.89 -3.19 -1.86
N ASP A 28 -15.03 -4.18 -1.70
CA ASP A 28 -13.82 -4.01 -0.92
C ASP A 28 -12.89 -2.98 -1.57
N TYR A 29 -12.77 -3.04 -2.89
CA TYR A 29 -11.94 -2.08 -3.61
C TYR A 29 -12.48 -0.67 -3.42
N VAL A 30 -13.81 -0.50 -3.54
CA VAL A 30 -14.40 0.83 -3.39
C VAL A 30 -14.20 1.36 -1.98
N ASN A 31 -14.35 0.50 -0.98
CA ASN A 31 -14.14 0.93 0.39
C ASN A 31 -12.69 1.35 0.63
N LYS A 32 -11.75 0.59 0.10
CA LYS A 32 -10.36 0.94 0.25
C LYS A 32 -10.00 2.19 -0.55
N LEU A 33 -10.64 2.37 -1.69
CA LEU A 33 -10.45 3.58 -2.46
C LEU A 33 -10.88 4.81 -1.66
N HIS A 34 -12.05 4.72 -1.00
CA HIS A 34 -12.51 5.83 -0.18
C HIS A 34 -11.54 6.11 0.97
N GLU A 35 -11.00 5.06 1.54
CA GLU A 35 -10.04 5.18 2.62
C GLU A 35 -8.79 5.92 2.19
N VAL A 36 -8.27 5.53 1.03
CA VAL A 36 -7.06 6.17 0.53
C VAL A 36 -7.33 7.63 0.16
N VAL A 37 -8.47 7.89 -0.48
CA VAL A 37 -8.80 9.25 -0.85
C VAL A 37 -8.94 10.14 0.38
N GLN A 38 -9.57 9.61 1.43
CA GLN A 38 -9.74 10.38 2.65
C GLN A 38 -8.38 10.68 3.29
N ALA A 39 -7.51 9.69 3.32
CA ALA A 39 -6.20 9.88 3.92
C ALA A 39 -5.36 10.87 3.10
N VAL A 40 -5.46 10.80 1.78
CA VAL A 40 -4.75 11.75 0.91
C VAL A 40 -5.27 13.16 1.16
N THR A 41 -6.58 13.31 1.30
CA THR A 41 -7.16 14.61 1.56
C THR A 41 -6.70 15.16 2.90
N ASP A 42 -6.69 14.30 3.91
CA ASP A 42 -6.33 14.75 5.26
C ASP A 42 -4.86 15.08 5.41
N THR A 43 -3.99 14.29 4.79
CA THR A 43 -2.55 14.49 4.96
C THR A 43 -1.93 15.30 3.84
N LYS A 44 -2.65 15.49 2.76
CA LYS A 44 -2.13 16.17 1.57
C LYS A 44 -0.89 15.49 1.01
N SER A 45 -0.81 14.20 1.20
CA SER A 45 0.26 13.37 0.68
C SER A 45 -0.33 12.35 -0.27
N GLY A 46 0.49 11.77 -1.10
CA GLY A 46 0.02 10.78 -2.06
C GLY A 46 -0.25 9.45 -1.40
N GLY A 47 -1.15 8.69 -1.99
CA GLY A 47 -1.44 7.33 -1.56
C GLY A 47 -1.56 6.43 -2.77
N GLU A 48 -1.83 5.17 -2.53
CA GLU A 48 -1.86 4.21 -3.60
C GLU A 48 -2.84 3.09 -3.26
N ILE A 49 -3.45 2.52 -4.29
CA ILE A 49 -4.26 1.33 -4.10
C ILE A 49 -3.86 0.36 -5.21
N VAL A 50 -3.67 -0.88 -4.85
CA VAL A 50 -3.20 -1.89 -5.79
C VAL A 50 -4.23 -3.00 -5.86
N LEU A 51 -4.62 -3.35 -7.08
CA LEU A 51 -5.49 -4.50 -7.32
C LEU A 51 -4.61 -5.58 -7.96
N LYS A 52 -4.47 -6.69 -7.27
CA LYS A 52 -3.66 -7.78 -7.77
C LYS A 52 -4.56 -8.95 -8.13
N ILE A 53 -4.44 -9.43 -9.34
CA ILE A 53 -5.21 -10.57 -9.80
C ILE A 53 -4.23 -11.60 -10.36
N LYS A 54 -4.30 -12.80 -9.82
CA LYS A 54 -3.46 -13.89 -10.29
C LYS A 54 -4.35 -14.93 -10.94
N ILE A 55 -3.96 -15.36 -12.11
CA ILE A 55 -4.72 -16.33 -12.88
C ILE A 55 -3.84 -17.54 -13.14
N ALA A 56 -4.34 -18.71 -12.82
CA ALA A 56 -3.61 -19.93 -13.02
C ALA A 56 -4.52 -20.95 -13.67
N HIS A 57 -3.93 -21.79 -14.50
CA HIS A 57 -4.69 -22.84 -15.16
C HIS A 57 -5.00 -23.93 -14.13
N ALA A 58 -6.25 -24.38 -14.11
CA ALA A 58 -6.63 -25.44 -13.18
C ALA A 58 -6.15 -26.77 -13.72
N LYS A 59 -5.53 -27.55 -12.85
CA LYS A 59 -4.98 -28.82 -13.29
C LYS A 59 -6.09 -29.79 -13.64
N GLY A 60 -5.82 -30.59 -14.66
CA GLY A 60 -6.77 -31.62 -15.05
C GLY A 60 -7.91 -31.12 -15.88
N THR A 61 -7.88 -29.88 -16.28
CA THR A 61 -8.95 -29.33 -17.11
C THR A 61 -8.36 -28.66 -18.32
N VAL A 62 -9.20 -28.33 -19.27
CA VAL A 62 -8.75 -27.67 -20.47
C VAL A 62 -8.94 -26.19 -20.42
N ASN A 63 -10.09 -25.74 -19.98
CA ASN A 63 -10.42 -24.32 -20.00
C ASN A 63 -10.67 -23.68 -18.68
N GLN A 64 -10.43 -24.35 -17.60
CA GLN A 64 -10.74 -23.78 -16.30
C GLN A 64 -9.55 -23.03 -15.75
N MET A 65 -9.83 -21.85 -15.23
CA MET A 65 -8.80 -21.03 -14.65
C MET A 65 -9.13 -20.75 -13.21
N MET A 66 -8.10 -20.69 -12.38
CA MET A 66 -8.25 -20.29 -11.00
C MET A 66 -7.84 -18.84 -10.88
N VAL A 67 -8.69 -18.04 -10.31
CA VAL A 67 -8.42 -16.61 -10.19
C VAL A 67 -8.36 -16.23 -8.72
N HIS A 68 -7.27 -15.62 -8.34
CA HIS A 68 -7.10 -15.12 -6.98
C HIS A 68 -7.00 -13.61 -7.06
N SER A 69 -7.70 -12.92 -6.20
CA SER A 69 -7.71 -11.46 -6.23
C SER A 69 -7.42 -10.91 -4.85
N GLU A 70 -6.80 -9.76 -4.84
CA GLU A 70 -6.42 -9.11 -3.60
C GLU A 70 -6.38 -7.61 -3.83
N VAL A 71 -6.88 -6.84 -2.88
CA VAL A 71 -6.80 -5.39 -2.94
C VAL A 71 -5.92 -4.92 -1.79
N ILE A 72 -4.92 -4.14 -2.12
CA ILE A 72 -3.99 -3.61 -1.14
C ILE A 72 -4.08 -2.10 -1.16
N SER A 73 -4.40 -1.51 -0.02
CA SER A 73 -4.44 -0.06 0.05
C SER A 73 -3.21 0.44 0.76
N LYS A 74 -2.65 1.51 0.24
CA LYS A 74 -1.48 2.14 0.82
C LYS A 74 -1.77 3.60 1.04
N PRO A 75 -2.57 3.90 2.05
CA PRO A 75 -2.86 5.31 2.33
C PRO A 75 -1.64 5.99 2.91
N PRO A 76 -1.55 7.30 2.74
CA PRO A 76 -0.44 8.01 3.35
C PRO A 76 -0.58 7.98 4.86
N ILE A 77 0.55 7.88 5.53
CA ILE A 77 0.57 7.80 6.97
C ILE A 77 1.22 9.07 7.48
N ALA A 78 0.62 9.67 8.50
CA ALA A 78 1.22 10.85 9.09
C ALA A 78 2.63 10.53 9.54
N PRO A 79 3.58 11.43 9.36
CA PRO A 79 4.94 11.15 9.76
C PRO A 79 5.00 10.85 11.24
N LYS A 80 5.72 9.81 11.58
CA LYS A 80 5.91 9.47 12.97
C LYS A 80 7.10 10.24 13.49
N PRO A 81 7.05 10.63 14.76
CA PRO A 81 8.21 11.33 15.32
C PRO A 81 9.43 10.44 15.25
N MET A 82 10.53 11.05 14.90
CA MET A 82 11.78 10.33 14.87
C MET A 82 12.70 10.89 15.90
N SER A 83 13.47 10.02 16.52
CA SER A 83 14.44 10.44 17.52
C SER A 83 15.82 10.37 16.89
N LEU A 84 16.61 11.39 17.19
CA LEU A 84 17.97 11.43 16.69
C LEU A 84 18.89 10.84 17.76
N PHE A 85 19.68 9.86 17.36
CA PHE A 85 20.63 9.23 18.24
C PHE A 85 21.99 9.24 17.56
N PHE A 86 23.03 9.23 18.36
CA PHE A 86 24.39 9.15 17.84
C PHE A 86 24.96 7.79 18.19
N ALA A 87 25.61 7.18 17.24
CA ALA A 87 26.21 5.86 17.43
C ALA A 87 27.61 6.01 17.99
N SER A 88 27.94 5.22 18.98
CA SER A 88 29.29 5.18 19.49
C SER A 88 30.05 4.05 18.81
N GLU A 89 31.35 4.03 19.03
CA GLU A 89 32.18 3.04 18.35
C GLU A 89 31.84 1.62 18.76
N ASN A 90 31.35 1.44 19.96
CA ASN A 90 31.03 0.09 20.39
C ASN A 90 29.59 -0.28 20.10
N GLY A 91 28.93 0.50 19.27
CA GLY A 91 27.57 0.10 18.87
C GLY A 91 26.46 0.66 19.74
N GLY A 92 26.75 1.43 20.73
CA GLY A 92 25.71 2.02 21.54
C GLY A 92 25.08 3.23 20.88
N LEU A 93 23.87 3.58 21.30
CA LEU A 93 23.19 4.76 20.81
C LEU A 93 23.03 5.75 21.94
N HIS A 94 23.33 6.99 21.65
CA HIS A 94 23.28 8.04 22.66
C HIS A 94 22.52 9.23 22.14
N ARG A 95 21.79 9.88 23.01
CA ARG A 95 21.02 11.04 22.63
C ARG A 95 21.90 12.24 22.35
N LYS A 96 23.11 12.24 22.87
CA LYS A 96 24.07 13.27 22.55
C LYS A 96 25.25 12.63 21.87
N ASP A 97 25.90 13.41 21.00
CA ASP A 97 27.12 12.94 20.38
C ASP A 97 28.17 12.79 21.46
N PRO A 98 28.67 11.59 21.71
CA PRO A 98 29.65 11.40 22.80
C PRO A 98 30.94 12.17 22.59
N ARG A 99 31.21 12.56 21.34
CA ARG A 99 32.43 13.30 21.08
C ARG A 99 32.22 14.79 21.11
N GLN A 100 31.02 15.24 21.35
CA GLN A 100 30.71 16.64 21.32
C GLN A 100 30.95 17.27 22.68
N THR A 101 31.64 18.37 22.67
CA THR A 101 31.86 19.07 23.93
C THR A 101 30.69 19.97 24.21
N VAL A 102 30.28 19.91 25.42
CA VAL A 102 29.16 20.67 25.77
C VAL A 102 29.55 21.92 26.46
N PHE A 103 29.06 23.01 26.02
CA PHE A 103 29.43 24.17 26.64
C PHE A 103 28.50 24.55 27.58
N GLY A 104 28.29 23.98 28.47
CA GLY A 104 27.51 24.44 29.40
C GLY A 104 26.15 24.48 29.25
N PHE A 105 25.66 24.37 28.25
CA PHE A 105 24.32 24.39 28.26
C PHE A 105 23.86 23.26 27.82
N ALA A 106 24.22 22.57 27.91
CA ALA A 106 23.60 21.55 27.56
C ALA A 106 22.90 20.83 28.11
N GLU A 107 22.51 20.67 28.48
CA GLU A 107 21.84 19.88 29.01
C GLU A 107 21.08 19.25 28.65
N ASP A 108 20.78 18.62 28.41
CA ASP A 108 20.11 17.93 27.96
C ASP A 108 19.41 17.31 28.48
N LYS A 109 19.03 17.12 28.78
CA LYS A 109 18.31 16.45 29.28
C LYS A 109 17.76 15.73 28.74
#